data_9bacc744f1c7fe66622bd8f106521066
#
_entry.id   9bacc744f1c7fe66622bd8f106521066
#
_cell.length_a   1.000
_cell.length_b   1.000
_cell.length_c   1.000
_cell.angle_alpha   90.00
_cell.angle_beta   90.00
_cell.angle_gamma   90.00
#
_symmetry.space_group_name_H-M   'P 1'
#
loop_
_entity.id
_entity.type
_entity.pdbx_description
1 polymer ?
#
loop_
_entity_poly.entity_id
_entity_poly.type
_entity_poly.pdbx_seq_one_letter_code
_entity_poly.pdbx_strand_id
1 'polypeptide(L)'
;MAGPRVSKAEVFQGDILYIRVAQVGEGLSEAIARTWSNPGSANGVNGLILDLRYAGGDDYAAAAAAADLFVKKEQPLLDCGNGIVRAQTKSNAICVPVAVLVNRQTTEAAEAMAAVLRKTGTALLLGGKTAGQAQVTQEFPLKNGVRLRIATAMIQLGDGSALTTEGLTPDIVVAVNPAEEQKYFADAFQTLAKTNLPVGTGIAGATPATRRPRLNEAELMRERHEGLSEASLNAPRESEPEQPIVRDPVLARALDLLRGLALVRPMIRS
;
A
#
# COMPACT_ATOMS: atom_id res chain seq x y z
N MET A 1 -11.56 14.06 -20.44
CA MET A 1 -11.52 12.58 -20.31
C MET A 1 -11.03 12.25 -18.91
N ALA A 2 -11.76 11.41 -18.18
CA ALA A 2 -11.29 10.95 -16.88
C ALA A 2 -10.04 10.08 -17.06
N GLY A 3 -8.98 10.33 -16.28
CA GLY A 3 -7.75 9.53 -16.30
C GLY A 3 -7.98 8.07 -15.85
N PRO A 4 -6.97 7.20 -15.97
CA PRO A 4 -7.08 5.81 -15.54
C PRO A 4 -7.35 5.75 -14.03
N ARG A 5 -8.27 4.87 -13.61
CA ARG A 5 -8.60 4.67 -12.18
C ARG A 5 -7.47 3.98 -11.43
N VAL A 6 -6.78 3.06 -12.10
CA VAL A 6 -5.56 2.41 -11.63
C VAL A 6 -4.38 2.98 -12.42
N SER A 7 -3.42 3.60 -11.74
CA SER A 7 -2.27 4.25 -12.37
C SER A 7 -1.06 3.34 -12.48
N LYS A 8 -0.95 2.33 -11.62
CA LYS A 8 0.15 1.36 -11.62
C LYS A 8 -0.34 0.01 -11.10
N ALA A 9 0.11 -1.07 -11.74
CA ALA A 9 -0.09 -2.43 -11.27
C ALA A 9 1.18 -3.22 -11.55
N GLU A 10 1.72 -3.89 -10.52
CA GLU A 10 2.93 -4.70 -10.63
C GLU A 10 2.94 -5.81 -9.58
N VAL A 11 3.71 -6.86 -9.81
CA VAL A 11 3.88 -7.97 -8.86
C VAL A 11 5.27 -7.85 -8.25
N PHE A 12 5.33 -7.68 -6.93
CA PHE A 12 6.60 -7.67 -6.18
C PHE A 12 7.04 -9.10 -5.88
N GLN A 13 8.27 -9.41 -6.27
CA GLN A 13 8.94 -10.70 -5.99
C GLN A 13 8.10 -11.95 -6.34
N GLY A 14 7.15 -11.80 -7.26
CA GLY A 14 6.35 -12.89 -7.79
C GLY A 14 5.14 -13.31 -6.94
N ASP A 15 4.95 -12.75 -5.73
CA ASP A 15 3.94 -13.22 -4.78
C ASP A 15 3.02 -12.15 -4.20
N ILE A 16 3.30 -10.87 -4.36
CA ILE A 16 2.47 -9.76 -3.84
C ILE A 16 2.07 -8.84 -4.98
N LEU A 17 0.77 -8.75 -5.26
CA LEU A 17 0.21 -7.82 -6.24
C LEU A 17 0.10 -6.42 -5.62
N TYR A 18 0.67 -5.43 -6.29
CA TYR A 18 0.54 -4.02 -5.95
C TYR A 18 -0.36 -3.33 -6.97
N ILE A 19 -1.37 -2.62 -6.47
CA ILE A 19 -2.30 -1.81 -7.28
C ILE A 19 -2.32 -0.39 -6.72
N ARG A 20 -1.97 0.60 -7.55
CA ARG A 20 -2.06 2.02 -7.20
C ARG A 20 -3.32 2.61 -7.80
N VAL A 21 -4.19 3.11 -6.95
CA VAL A 21 -5.40 3.83 -7.34
C VAL A 21 -5.05 5.30 -7.54
N ALA A 22 -5.41 5.84 -8.70
CA ALA A 22 -5.25 7.26 -8.99
C ALA A 22 -6.43 8.08 -8.46
N GLN A 23 -7.63 7.57 -8.67
CA GLN A 23 -8.87 8.22 -8.27
C GLN A 23 -9.98 7.18 -8.06
N VAL A 24 -10.77 7.35 -7.00
CA VAL A 24 -11.98 6.56 -6.75
C VAL A 24 -13.14 7.14 -7.55
N GLY A 25 -13.78 6.31 -8.35
CA GLY A 25 -14.90 6.69 -9.21
C GLY A 25 -15.34 5.54 -10.10
N GLU A 26 -16.33 5.80 -10.95
CA GLU A 26 -16.92 4.83 -11.85
C GLU A 26 -15.85 4.02 -12.62
N GLY A 27 -16.00 2.69 -12.67
CA GLY A 27 -15.06 1.78 -13.33
C GLY A 27 -13.86 1.34 -12.47
N LEU A 28 -13.73 1.79 -11.21
CA LEU A 28 -12.62 1.37 -10.34
C LEU A 28 -12.73 -0.11 -9.97
N SER A 29 -13.92 -0.60 -9.60
CA SER A 29 -14.15 -2.01 -9.26
C SER A 29 -13.77 -2.93 -10.42
N GLU A 30 -14.16 -2.58 -11.63
CA GLU A 30 -13.82 -3.34 -12.84
C GLU A 30 -12.31 -3.29 -13.14
N ALA A 31 -11.67 -2.14 -12.91
CA ALA A 31 -10.23 -2.01 -13.10
C ALA A 31 -9.44 -2.88 -12.12
N ILE A 32 -9.84 -2.90 -10.84
CA ILE A 32 -9.23 -3.76 -9.82
C ILE A 32 -9.49 -5.24 -10.15
N ALA A 33 -10.73 -5.61 -10.49
CA ALA A 33 -11.10 -6.98 -10.83
C ALA A 33 -10.34 -7.51 -12.05
N ARG A 34 -10.19 -6.70 -13.11
CA ARG A 34 -9.38 -7.03 -14.28
C ARG A 34 -7.91 -7.23 -13.96
N THR A 35 -7.35 -6.34 -13.12
CA THR A 35 -5.95 -6.44 -12.70
C THR A 35 -5.73 -7.70 -11.87
N TRP A 36 -6.65 -8.03 -10.97
CA TRP A 36 -6.63 -9.26 -10.17
C TRP A 36 -6.73 -10.52 -11.03
N SER A 37 -7.61 -10.53 -12.03
CA SER A 37 -7.87 -11.70 -12.90
C SER A 37 -6.83 -11.87 -14.02
N ASN A 38 -5.85 -10.96 -14.16
CA ASN A 38 -4.82 -11.09 -15.17
C ASN A 38 -3.94 -12.33 -14.88
N PRO A 39 -3.74 -13.26 -15.84
CA PRO A 39 -2.97 -14.49 -15.65
C PRO A 39 -1.55 -14.26 -15.13
N GLY A 40 -0.92 -13.13 -15.47
CA GLY A 40 0.40 -12.73 -14.96
C GLY A 40 0.39 -12.31 -13.49
N SER A 41 -0.77 -11.97 -12.93
CA SER A 41 -0.93 -11.51 -11.55
C SER A 41 -1.58 -12.57 -10.65
N ALA A 42 -2.44 -13.44 -11.20
CA ALA A 42 -3.31 -14.33 -10.40
C ALA A 42 -2.65 -15.64 -9.95
N ASN A 43 -1.62 -16.11 -10.64
CA ASN A 43 -1.00 -17.40 -10.34
C ASN A 43 0.08 -17.23 -9.26
N GLY A 44 -0.27 -17.55 -8.01
CA GLY A 44 0.66 -17.59 -6.89
C GLY A 44 0.70 -16.32 -6.04
N VAL A 45 -0.21 -15.37 -6.25
CA VAL A 45 -0.31 -14.16 -5.41
C VAL A 45 -0.81 -14.52 -4.02
N ASN A 46 0.04 -14.25 -3.01
CA ASN A 46 -0.23 -14.53 -1.60
C ASN A 46 -0.73 -13.30 -0.81
N GLY A 47 -0.68 -12.11 -1.42
CA GLY A 47 -1.13 -10.86 -0.81
C GLY A 47 -1.37 -9.76 -1.81
N LEU A 48 -2.13 -8.75 -1.41
CA LEU A 48 -2.44 -7.56 -2.20
C LEU A 48 -2.07 -6.29 -1.44
N ILE A 49 -1.41 -5.36 -2.12
CA ILE A 49 -1.21 -3.99 -1.65
C ILE A 49 -2.09 -3.07 -2.50
N LEU A 50 -2.98 -2.34 -1.83
CA LEU A 50 -3.80 -1.31 -2.45
C LEU A 50 -3.29 0.06 -2.01
N ASP A 51 -2.61 0.77 -2.92
CA ASP A 51 -2.04 2.08 -2.62
C ASP A 51 -3.05 3.19 -2.92
N LEU A 52 -3.61 3.78 -1.86
CA LEU A 52 -4.54 4.90 -1.89
C LEU A 52 -3.86 6.24 -1.53
N ARG A 53 -2.55 6.27 -1.41
CA ARG A 53 -1.83 7.51 -1.17
C ARG A 53 -2.04 8.46 -2.35
N TYR A 54 -2.31 9.72 -2.06
CA TYR A 54 -2.62 10.76 -3.06
C TYR A 54 -3.89 10.48 -3.88
N ALA A 55 -4.69 9.48 -3.52
CA ALA A 55 -5.97 9.21 -4.15
C ALA A 55 -7.09 10.03 -3.50
N GLY A 56 -8.04 10.45 -4.32
CA GLY A 56 -9.27 11.13 -3.91
C GLY A 56 -10.43 10.64 -4.75
N GLY A 57 -11.49 11.46 -4.83
CA GLY A 57 -12.69 11.21 -5.63
C GLY A 57 -13.95 11.42 -4.81
N ASP A 58 -15.03 11.76 -5.47
CA ASP A 58 -16.32 12.10 -4.85
C ASP A 58 -17.39 11.02 -5.02
N ASP A 59 -17.05 9.91 -5.68
CA ASP A 59 -17.98 8.80 -5.93
C ASP A 59 -17.88 7.74 -4.82
N TYR A 60 -18.68 7.92 -3.79
CA TYR A 60 -18.76 6.99 -2.65
C TYR A 60 -19.42 5.66 -3.02
N ALA A 61 -20.30 5.64 -4.04
CA ALA A 61 -20.88 4.40 -4.53
C ALA A 61 -19.82 3.52 -5.19
N ALA A 62 -18.91 4.13 -5.98
CA ALA A 62 -17.76 3.44 -6.56
C ALA A 62 -16.77 2.97 -5.48
N ALA A 63 -16.58 3.73 -4.39
CA ALA A 63 -15.79 3.30 -3.24
C ALA A 63 -16.36 2.04 -2.59
N ALA A 64 -17.66 2.00 -2.37
CA ALA A 64 -18.36 0.83 -1.82
C ALA A 64 -18.29 -0.37 -2.77
N ALA A 65 -18.49 -0.16 -4.09
CA ALA A 65 -18.42 -1.22 -5.11
C ALA A 65 -17.01 -1.81 -5.22
N ALA A 66 -15.96 -0.96 -5.11
CA ALA A 66 -14.59 -1.43 -5.11
C ALA A 66 -14.24 -2.21 -3.82
N ALA A 67 -14.73 -1.75 -2.65
CA ALA A 67 -14.54 -2.46 -1.39
C ALA A 67 -15.30 -3.80 -1.35
N ASP A 68 -16.47 -3.87 -2.02
CA ASP A 68 -17.27 -5.10 -2.12
C ASP A 68 -16.50 -6.26 -2.76
N LEU A 69 -15.52 -6.01 -3.64
CA LEU A 69 -14.68 -7.06 -4.22
C LEU A 69 -13.95 -7.92 -3.17
N PHE A 70 -13.70 -7.37 -2.00
CA PHE A 70 -12.95 -8.02 -0.91
C PHE A 70 -13.84 -8.67 0.14
N VAL A 71 -15.15 -8.45 0.05
CA VAL A 71 -16.12 -8.92 1.04
C VAL A 71 -16.84 -10.16 0.54
N LYS A 72 -16.73 -11.27 1.27
CA LYS A 72 -17.30 -12.57 0.88
C LYS A 72 -18.78 -12.71 1.24
N LYS A 73 -19.18 -12.14 2.38
CA LYS A 73 -20.53 -12.28 2.94
C LYS A 73 -21.29 -10.96 2.87
N GLU A 74 -22.60 -11.05 2.73
CA GLU A 74 -23.45 -9.88 2.82
C GLU A 74 -23.27 -9.14 4.15
N GLN A 75 -22.96 -7.86 4.07
CA GLN A 75 -22.88 -6.94 5.20
C GLN A 75 -23.03 -5.49 4.75
N PRO A 76 -23.45 -4.58 5.63
CA PRO A 76 -23.51 -3.17 5.31
C PRO A 76 -22.10 -2.59 5.16
N LEU A 77 -21.89 -1.74 4.15
CA LEU A 77 -20.60 -1.13 3.85
C LEU A 77 -20.57 0.35 4.20
N LEU A 78 -21.45 1.13 3.56
CA LEU A 78 -21.38 2.60 3.57
C LEU A 78 -22.76 3.20 3.41
N ASP A 79 -23.05 4.31 4.09
CA ASP A 79 -24.20 5.19 3.86
C ASP A 79 -23.72 6.60 3.53
N CYS A 80 -24.08 7.08 2.36
CA CYS A 80 -23.80 8.44 1.88
C CYS A 80 -25.06 9.32 1.84
N GLY A 81 -26.04 9.04 2.67
CA GLY A 81 -27.28 9.81 2.77
C GLY A 81 -28.42 9.35 1.84
N ASN A 82 -28.17 8.37 0.97
CA ASN A 82 -29.14 7.76 0.06
C ASN A 82 -29.52 6.32 0.46
N GLY A 83 -29.18 5.92 1.68
CA GLY A 83 -29.34 4.58 2.20
C GLY A 83 -28.07 3.76 2.22
N ILE A 84 -28.10 2.67 2.97
CA ILE A 84 -26.94 1.81 3.21
C ILE A 84 -26.64 0.96 1.99
N VAL A 85 -25.46 1.14 1.40
CA VAL A 85 -24.92 0.23 0.40
C VAL A 85 -24.42 -1.03 1.10
N ARG A 86 -24.79 -2.21 0.59
CA ARG A 86 -24.45 -3.51 1.18
C ARG A 86 -23.61 -4.33 0.22
N ALA A 87 -22.63 -5.06 0.77
CA ALA A 87 -21.95 -6.11 0.05
C ALA A 87 -22.92 -7.24 -0.30
N GLN A 88 -22.66 -7.92 -1.40
CA GLN A 88 -23.38 -9.13 -1.80
C GLN A 88 -22.58 -10.38 -1.47
N THR A 89 -23.27 -11.45 -1.04
CA THR A 89 -22.59 -12.74 -0.87
C THR A 89 -22.10 -13.27 -2.21
N LYS A 90 -20.79 -13.58 -2.30
CA LYS A 90 -20.14 -14.04 -3.52
C LYS A 90 -19.04 -15.06 -3.23
N SER A 91 -18.80 -15.96 -4.17
CA SER A 91 -17.75 -16.97 -4.09
C SER A 91 -16.39 -16.49 -4.62
N ASN A 92 -16.39 -15.48 -5.49
CA ASN A 92 -15.23 -14.96 -6.19
C ASN A 92 -14.62 -13.71 -5.53
N ALA A 93 -14.90 -13.48 -4.24
CA ALA A 93 -14.27 -12.39 -3.49
C ALA A 93 -12.75 -12.57 -3.40
N ILE A 94 -12.01 -11.46 -3.41
CA ILE A 94 -10.56 -11.43 -3.22
C ILE A 94 -10.28 -11.72 -1.75
N CYS A 95 -9.86 -12.94 -1.41
CA CYS A 95 -9.69 -13.44 -0.04
C CYS A 95 -8.24 -13.57 0.41
N VAL A 96 -7.28 -12.92 -0.27
CA VAL A 96 -5.89 -12.83 0.20
C VAL A 96 -5.74 -11.75 1.28
N PRO A 97 -4.66 -11.75 2.08
CA PRO A 97 -4.34 -10.61 2.94
C PRO A 97 -4.19 -9.34 2.13
N VAL A 98 -4.81 -8.25 2.60
CA VAL A 98 -4.75 -6.94 1.95
C VAL A 98 -4.11 -5.92 2.89
N ALA A 99 -3.12 -5.18 2.38
CA ALA A 99 -2.56 -4.00 3.00
C ALA A 99 -2.97 -2.76 2.20
N VAL A 100 -3.56 -1.78 2.85
CA VAL A 100 -3.96 -0.50 2.24
C VAL A 100 -2.99 0.58 2.68
N LEU A 101 -2.32 1.23 1.72
CA LEU A 101 -1.42 2.34 2.01
C LEU A 101 -2.20 3.65 1.94
N VAL A 102 -2.08 4.45 3.00
CA VAL A 102 -2.78 5.74 3.12
C VAL A 102 -1.83 6.83 3.61
N ASN A 103 -2.14 8.08 3.28
CA ASN A 103 -1.41 9.25 3.75
C ASN A 103 -2.33 10.47 3.91
N ARG A 104 -1.75 11.61 4.27
CA ARG A 104 -2.48 12.88 4.48
C ARG A 104 -3.20 13.40 3.22
N GLN A 105 -2.91 12.87 2.05
CA GLN A 105 -3.55 13.24 0.79
C GLN A 105 -4.50 12.14 0.26
N THR A 106 -4.75 11.11 1.07
CA THR A 106 -5.89 10.22 0.87
C THR A 106 -7.15 10.96 1.32
N THR A 107 -8.06 11.26 0.39
CA THR A 107 -9.20 12.17 0.61
C THR A 107 -10.53 11.55 0.17
N GLU A 108 -11.63 12.11 0.65
CA GLU A 108 -12.99 11.88 0.15
C GLU A 108 -13.36 10.37 -0.02
N ALA A 109 -13.72 9.93 -1.24
CA ALA A 109 -14.15 8.55 -1.49
C ALA A 109 -13.02 7.53 -1.32
N ALA A 110 -11.75 7.91 -1.51
CA ALA A 110 -10.62 7.03 -1.23
C ALA A 110 -10.46 6.76 0.28
N GLU A 111 -10.72 7.78 1.10
CA GLU A 111 -10.75 7.65 2.56
C GLU A 111 -11.91 6.75 3.02
N ALA A 112 -13.10 6.94 2.45
CA ALA A 112 -14.26 6.09 2.72
C ALA A 112 -14.00 4.63 2.32
N MET A 113 -13.37 4.38 1.17
CA MET A 113 -12.97 3.04 0.74
C MET A 113 -12.01 2.37 1.73
N ALA A 114 -10.98 3.10 2.19
CA ALA A 114 -10.04 2.61 3.20
C ALA A 114 -10.75 2.25 4.51
N ALA A 115 -11.69 3.12 4.94
CA ALA A 115 -12.48 2.89 6.16
C ALA A 115 -13.35 1.65 6.07
N VAL A 116 -14.03 1.43 4.93
CA VAL A 116 -14.86 0.24 4.69
C VAL A 116 -14.00 -1.02 4.72
N LEU A 117 -12.86 -1.05 4.02
CA LEU A 117 -11.96 -2.21 3.98
C LEU A 117 -11.43 -2.58 5.37
N ARG A 118 -11.08 -1.57 6.18
CA ARG A 118 -10.69 -1.78 7.58
C ARG A 118 -11.84 -2.31 8.41
N LYS A 119 -13.02 -1.69 8.32
CA LYS A 119 -14.19 -2.03 9.13
C LYS A 119 -14.73 -3.43 8.87
N THR A 120 -14.69 -3.85 7.62
CA THR A 120 -15.06 -5.22 7.20
C THR A 120 -14.02 -6.27 7.60
N GLY A 121 -12.88 -5.86 8.16
CA GLY A 121 -11.78 -6.77 8.54
C GLY A 121 -11.05 -7.40 7.36
N THR A 122 -11.22 -6.84 6.15
CA THR A 122 -10.60 -7.38 4.92
C THR A 122 -9.20 -6.84 4.69
N ALA A 123 -8.85 -5.68 5.28
CA ALA A 123 -7.54 -5.06 5.10
C ALA A 123 -7.01 -4.39 6.38
N LEU A 124 -5.68 -4.22 6.44
CA LEU A 124 -4.99 -3.38 7.41
C LEU A 124 -4.52 -2.09 6.73
N LEU A 125 -4.65 -0.96 7.42
CA LEU A 125 -4.20 0.34 6.95
C LEU A 125 -2.78 0.62 7.44
N LEU A 126 -1.90 1.04 6.52
CA LEU A 126 -0.50 1.39 6.82
C LEU A 126 -0.18 2.80 6.30
N GLY A 127 0.67 3.52 7.00
CA GLY A 127 1.19 4.82 6.55
C GLY A 127 0.88 5.96 7.48
N GLY A 128 0.42 7.10 6.94
CA GLY A 128 0.06 8.30 7.67
C GLY A 128 -1.46 8.46 7.84
N LYS A 129 -1.86 9.32 8.77
CA LYS A 129 -3.28 9.69 8.97
C LYS A 129 -3.85 10.32 7.69
N THR A 130 -5.09 10.00 7.34
CA THR A 130 -5.77 10.53 6.15
C THR A 130 -6.26 11.98 6.34
N ALA A 131 -6.82 12.59 5.30
CA ALA A 131 -7.15 14.01 5.30
C ALA A 131 -8.38 14.38 6.16
N GLY A 132 -9.32 13.44 6.40
CA GLY A 132 -10.57 13.74 7.11
C GLY A 132 -11.57 14.53 6.25
N GLN A 133 -11.62 14.26 4.95
CA GLN A 133 -12.46 14.97 3.99
C GLN A 133 -13.60 14.11 3.44
N ALA A 134 -13.85 12.93 4.01
CA ALA A 134 -14.94 12.06 3.58
C ALA A 134 -16.29 12.60 4.04
N GLN A 135 -16.91 13.43 3.22
CA GLN A 135 -18.18 14.09 3.49
C GLN A 135 -19.06 14.13 2.25
N VAL A 136 -20.37 14.03 2.44
CA VAL A 136 -21.34 14.32 1.36
C VAL A 136 -21.32 15.81 1.09
N THR A 137 -21.03 16.19 -0.16
CA THR A 137 -21.01 17.59 -0.57
C THR A 137 -22.11 17.88 -1.58
N GLN A 138 -22.69 19.07 -1.50
CA GLN A 138 -23.66 19.57 -2.45
C GLN A 138 -23.14 20.87 -3.08
N GLU A 139 -23.32 20.99 -4.39
CA GLU A 139 -22.93 22.19 -5.13
C GLU A 139 -24.10 23.16 -5.25
N PHE A 140 -23.87 24.41 -4.90
CA PHE A 140 -24.80 25.50 -5.02
C PHE A 140 -24.27 26.52 -6.04
N PRO A 141 -24.97 26.76 -7.16
CA PRO A 141 -24.57 27.79 -8.12
C PRO A 141 -24.83 29.19 -7.53
N LEU A 142 -23.80 30.01 -7.53
CA LEU A 142 -23.91 31.41 -7.12
C LEU A 142 -24.24 32.32 -8.34
N LYS A 143 -24.84 33.51 -8.10
CA LYS A 143 -25.24 34.46 -9.16
C LYS A 143 -24.08 34.94 -10.02
N ASN A 144 -22.84 34.84 -9.54
CA ASN A 144 -21.63 35.23 -10.25
C ASN A 144 -21.03 34.10 -11.11
N GLY A 145 -21.73 32.97 -11.25
CA GLY A 145 -21.25 31.78 -11.99
C GLY A 145 -20.29 30.89 -11.24
N VAL A 146 -19.90 31.23 -10.02
CA VAL A 146 -19.11 30.39 -9.13
C VAL A 146 -20.00 29.31 -8.52
N ARG A 147 -19.49 28.11 -8.39
CA ARG A 147 -20.15 27.00 -7.66
C ARG A 147 -19.58 26.92 -6.25
N LEU A 148 -20.45 26.98 -5.27
CA LEU A 148 -20.09 26.77 -3.87
C LEU A 148 -20.35 25.31 -3.50
N ARG A 149 -19.33 24.60 -3.05
CA ARG A 149 -19.42 23.21 -2.59
C ARG A 149 -19.46 23.19 -1.06
N ILE A 150 -20.55 22.68 -0.50
CA ILE A 150 -20.78 22.67 0.94
C ILE A 150 -20.95 21.22 1.40
N ALA A 151 -20.28 20.86 2.49
CA ALA A 151 -20.52 19.59 3.17
C ALA A 151 -21.91 19.61 3.83
N THR A 152 -22.77 18.68 3.47
CA THR A 152 -24.16 18.60 3.95
C THR A 152 -24.40 17.45 4.92
N ALA A 153 -23.60 16.37 4.84
CA ALA A 153 -23.71 15.23 5.72
C ALA A 153 -22.36 14.52 5.87
N MET A 154 -22.21 13.77 6.95
CA MET A 154 -21.08 12.86 7.17
C MET A 154 -21.38 11.52 6.51
N ILE A 155 -20.36 10.90 5.96
CA ILE A 155 -20.41 9.52 5.51
C ILE A 155 -20.45 8.61 6.73
N GLN A 156 -21.36 7.63 6.74
CA GLN A 156 -21.47 6.63 7.79
C GLN A 156 -21.00 5.26 7.27
N LEU A 157 -20.25 4.54 8.07
CA LEU A 157 -19.92 3.14 7.81
C LEU A 157 -21.14 2.25 8.09
N GLY A 158 -21.09 1.01 7.63
CA GLY A 158 -22.20 0.07 7.74
C GLY A 158 -22.71 -0.21 9.16
N ASP A 159 -21.91 0.09 10.18
CA ASP A 159 -22.29 -0.02 11.59
C ASP A 159 -22.88 1.29 12.18
N GLY A 160 -23.06 2.31 11.35
CA GLY A 160 -23.55 3.63 11.74
C GLY A 160 -22.48 4.57 12.31
N SER A 161 -21.21 4.15 12.42
CA SER A 161 -20.13 5.05 12.82
C SER A 161 -19.81 6.05 11.72
N ALA A 162 -19.80 7.36 12.05
CA ALA A 162 -19.49 8.41 11.08
C ALA A 162 -17.99 8.54 10.86
N LEU A 163 -17.58 8.84 9.61
CA LEU A 163 -16.24 9.28 9.30
C LEU A 163 -16.06 10.72 9.79
N THR A 164 -15.04 10.92 10.60
CA THR A 164 -14.79 12.23 11.23
C THR A 164 -13.85 13.08 10.38
N THR A 165 -13.91 14.40 10.59
CA THR A 165 -13.00 15.36 9.99
C THR A 165 -11.56 15.24 10.51
N GLU A 166 -11.33 14.39 11.51
CA GLU A 166 -9.97 14.09 11.97
C GLU A 166 -9.20 13.16 11.03
N GLY A 167 -9.88 12.43 10.14
CA GLY A 167 -9.31 11.43 9.28
C GLY A 167 -9.06 10.08 9.96
N LEU A 168 -8.71 9.08 9.15
CA LEU A 168 -8.43 7.73 9.62
C LEU A 168 -6.99 7.63 10.14
N THR A 169 -6.84 7.14 11.36
CA THR A 169 -5.52 6.75 11.87
C THR A 169 -5.23 5.32 11.38
N PRO A 170 -4.13 5.07 10.67
CA PRO A 170 -3.79 3.73 10.20
C PRO A 170 -3.52 2.76 11.37
N ASP A 171 -3.67 1.46 11.12
CA ASP A 171 -3.38 0.40 12.10
C ASP A 171 -1.87 0.29 12.38
N ILE A 172 -1.07 0.56 11.35
CA ILE A 172 0.40 0.61 11.45
C ILE A 172 0.87 1.97 10.95
N VAL A 173 1.22 2.84 11.90
CA VAL A 173 1.75 4.17 11.58
C VAL A 173 3.19 4.04 11.09
N VAL A 174 3.47 4.57 9.91
CA VAL A 174 4.82 4.68 9.35
C VAL A 174 5.10 6.16 9.12
N ALA A 175 5.98 6.72 9.93
CA ALA A 175 6.35 8.13 9.81
C ALA A 175 7.31 8.31 8.62
N VAL A 176 6.90 9.12 7.65
CA VAL A 176 7.71 9.49 6.48
C VAL A 176 7.62 11.01 6.31
N ASN A 177 8.73 11.63 5.92
CA ASN A 177 8.72 13.04 5.57
C ASN A 177 7.88 13.23 4.29
N PRO A 178 6.90 14.16 4.24
CA PRO A 178 6.03 14.33 3.08
C PRO A 178 6.77 14.59 1.75
N ALA A 179 7.90 15.30 1.79
CA ALA A 179 8.72 15.56 0.61
C ALA A 179 9.46 14.31 0.11
N GLU A 180 9.84 13.42 1.02
CA GLU A 180 10.46 12.14 0.70
C GLU A 180 9.40 11.13 0.25
N GLU A 181 8.22 11.11 0.87
CA GLU A 181 7.10 10.25 0.50
C GLU A 181 6.69 10.47 -0.95
N GLN A 182 6.63 11.73 -1.40
CA GLN A 182 6.30 12.04 -2.80
C GLN A 182 7.35 11.48 -3.78
N LYS A 183 8.63 11.52 -3.42
CA LYS A 183 9.70 10.93 -4.23
C LYS A 183 9.60 9.40 -4.28
N TYR A 184 9.36 8.76 -3.14
CA TYR A 184 9.15 7.32 -3.08
C TYR A 184 7.86 6.88 -3.80
N PHE A 185 6.82 7.70 -3.76
CA PHE A 185 5.61 7.45 -4.52
C PHE A 185 5.86 7.49 -6.04
N ALA A 186 6.75 8.35 -6.51
CA ALA A 186 7.17 8.38 -7.92
C ALA A 186 8.04 7.17 -8.27
N ASP A 187 9.03 6.85 -7.42
CA ASP A 187 9.94 5.71 -7.59
C ASP A 187 10.26 5.08 -6.23
N ALA A 188 9.69 3.91 -5.97
CA ALA A 188 9.83 3.18 -4.70
C ALA A 188 11.26 2.64 -4.46
N PHE A 189 12.11 2.61 -5.47
CA PHE A 189 13.49 2.12 -5.40
C PHE A 189 14.51 3.26 -5.28
N GLN A 190 14.08 4.52 -5.37
CA GLN A 190 14.97 5.68 -5.37
C GLN A 190 15.77 5.77 -4.07
N THR A 191 17.09 5.89 -4.19
CA THR A 191 17.96 6.22 -3.06
C THR A 191 17.97 7.72 -2.86
N LEU A 192 17.37 8.20 -1.77
CA LEU A 192 17.44 9.60 -1.38
C LEU A 192 18.79 9.85 -0.68
N ALA A 193 19.54 10.84 -1.14
CA ALA A 193 20.73 11.30 -0.41
C ALA A 193 20.26 11.75 0.99
N LYS A 194 20.85 11.16 2.04
CA LYS A 194 20.61 11.63 3.41
C LYS A 194 21.07 13.08 3.45
N THR A 195 20.16 14.01 3.60
CA THR A 195 20.48 15.40 3.90
C THR A 195 21.11 15.36 5.29
N ASN A 196 22.44 15.44 5.34
CA ASN A 196 23.15 15.60 6.61
C ASN A 196 22.66 16.92 7.21
N LEU A 197 21.81 16.84 8.22
CA LEU A 197 21.67 17.95 9.16
C LEU A 197 23.08 18.21 9.70
N PRO A 198 23.54 19.48 9.78
CA PRO A 198 24.83 19.78 10.34
C PRO A 198 24.79 19.40 11.84
N VAL A 199 25.30 18.25 12.17
CA VAL A 199 25.70 17.91 13.52
C VAL A 199 26.92 18.75 13.81
N GLY A 200 26.80 19.58 14.86
CA GLY A 200 27.81 20.52 15.27
C GLY A 200 29.22 19.93 15.37
N THR A 201 30.13 20.75 14.98
CA THR A 201 31.60 20.74 15.14
C THR A 201 32.16 19.69 16.10
N GLY A 202 32.92 18.73 15.56
CA GLY A 202 33.73 17.83 16.37
C GLY A 202 34.59 16.88 15.52
N ILE A 203 35.85 17.32 15.26
CA ILE A 203 37.04 16.53 14.96
C ILE A 203 37.15 15.90 13.55
N ALA A 204 38.02 16.53 12.79
CA ALA A 204 38.60 16.03 11.52
C ALA A 204 39.38 14.73 11.73
N GLY A 205 39.26 13.79 10.76
CA GLY A 205 40.22 12.76 10.55
C GLY A 205 39.72 11.32 10.64
N ALA A 206 39.03 10.85 9.60
CA ALA A 206 39.05 9.43 9.23
C ALA A 206 38.66 9.28 7.76
N THR A 207 39.61 8.93 6.93
CA THR A 207 39.44 8.42 5.56
C THR A 207 38.49 7.23 5.53
N PRO A 208 37.60 7.07 4.53
CA PRO A 208 36.74 5.90 4.42
C PRO A 208 37.60 4.68 4.11
N ALA A 209 37.87 3.88 5.11
CA ALA A 209 38.46 2.57 4.94
C ALA A 209 37.43 1.69 4.21
N THR A 210 37.79 1.26 3.00
CA THR A 210 37.14 0.15 2.28
C THR A 210 37.04 -1.05 3.25
N ARG A 211 35.83 -1.34 3.73
CA ARG A 211 35.60 -2.55 4.53
C ARG A 211 35.85 -3.76 3.65
N ARG A 212 37.02 -4.35 3.80
CA ARG A 212 37.27 -5.71 3.32
C ARG A 212 36.32 -6.65 4.09
N PRO A 213 35.65 -7.58 3.41
CA PRO A 213 34.82 -8.59 4.10
C PRO A 213 35.74 -9.34 5.07
N ARG A 214 35.36 -9.38 6.35
CA ARG A 214 36.04 -10.22 7.34
C ARG A 214 35.70 -11.66 6.99
N LEU A 215 36.65 -12.38 6.46
CA LEU A 215 36.55 -13.83 6.33
C LEU A 215 36.40 -14.42 7.72
N ASN A 216 35.34 -15.19 7.90
CA ASN A 216 35.06 -15.87 9.16
C ASN A 216 36.02 -17.06 9.30
N GLU A 217 36.79 -17.11 10.37
CA GLU A 217 37.82 -18.14 10.62
C GLU A 217 37.23 -19.56 10.57
N ALA A 218 35.93 -19.71 10.94
CA ALA A 218 35.21 -20.97 10.86
C ALA A 218 34.95 -21.45 9.43
N GLU A 219 34.86 -20.55 8.47
CA GLU A 219 34.66 -20.83 7.03
C GLU A 219 35.97 -21.28 6.39
N LEU A 220 37.08 -20.67 6.75
CA LEU A 220 38.42 -21.06 6.35
C LEU A 220 38.82 -22.45 6.86
N MET A 221 38.39 -22.83 8.06
CA MET A 221 38.64 -24.15 8.60
C MET A 221 37.79 -25.24 7.94
N ARG A 222 36.56 -24.94 7.52
CA ARG A 222 35.71 -25.86 6.74
C ARG A 222 36.29 -26.13 5.35
N GLU A 223 36.74 -25.10 4.65
CA GLU A 223 37.33 -25.22 3.33
C GLU A 223 38.63 -26.06 3.33
N ARG A 224 39.42 -26.00 4.41
CA ARG A 224 40.60 -26.81 4.61
C ARG A 224 40.30 -28.30 4.84
N HIS A 225 39.16 -28.61 5.41
CA HIS A 225 38.73 -29.99 5.70
C HIS A 225 38.10 -30.70 4.49
N GLU A 226 37.51 -29.94 3.56
CA GLU A 226 36.76 -30.48 2.42
C GLU A 226 37.63 -30.64 1.15
N GLY A 227 38.94 -30.33 1.19
CA GLY A 227 39.89 -30.63 0.08
C GLY A 227 39.56 -29.97 -1.25
N LEU A 228 38.85 -28.84 -1.24
CA LEU A 228 38.52 -28.10 -2.46
C LEU A 228 39.75 -27.42 -3.03
N SER A 229 40.10 -27.73 -4.28
CA SER A 229 41.26 -27.19 -4.97
C SER A 229 41.10 -25.66 -5.17
N GLU A 230 42.26 -24.94 -5.16
CA GLU A 230 42.32 -23.48 -5.39
C GLU A 230 41.61 -23.01 -6.69
N ALA A 231 41.38 -23.92 -7.64
CA ALA A 231 40.68 -23.64 -8.87
C ALA A 231 39.15 -23.36 -8.65
N SER A 232 38.55 -23.85 -7.56
CA SER A 232 37.13 -23.58 -7.21
C SER A 232 36.92 -22.23 -6.52
N LEU A 233 38.00 -21.63 -5.98
CA LEU A 233 37.95 -20.34 -5.28
C LEU A 233 37.91 -19.13 -6.25
N ASN A 234 38.31 -19.33 -7.50
CA ASN A 234 38.34 -18.28 -8.52
C ASN A 234 37.22 -18.37 -9.55
N ALA A 235 36.29 -19.31 -9.41
CA ALA A 235 35.07 -19.30 -10.22
C ALA A 235 34.27 -18.05 -9.86
N PRO A 236 33.89 -17.18 -10.82
CA PRO A 236 32.93 -16.09 -10.53
C PRO A 236 31.66 -16.75 -10.00
N ARG A 237 31.37 -16.60 -8.70
CA ARG A 237 30.03 -16.89 -8.22
C ARG A 237 29.12 -16.02 -9.07
N GLU A 238 28.34 -16.65 -9.90
CA GLU A 238 27.20 -15.96 -10.53
C GLU A 238 26.42 -15.31 -9.39
N SER A 239 26.64 -14.00 -9.21
CA SER A 239 25.86 -13.22 -8.27
C SER A 239 24.42 -13.33 -8.76
N GLU A 240 23.56 -14.02 -8.02
CA GLU A 240 22.13 -13.91 -8.23
C GLU A 240 21.82 -12.43 -8.43
N PRO A 241 21.05 -12.07 -9.47
CA PRO A 241 20.73 -10.68 -9.75
C PRO A 241 20.17 -10.06 -8.47
N GLU A 242 20.90 -9.12 -7.87
CA GLU A 242 20.47 -8.41 -6.67
C GLU A 242 19.10 -7.79 -6.98
N GLN A 243 18.05 -8.31 -6.36
CA GLN A 243 16.72 -7.76 -6.53
C GLN A 243 16.71 -6.33 -6.00
N PRO A 244 16.14 -5.37 -6.75
CA PRO A 244 16.14 -3.99 -6.34
C PRO A 244 15.44 -3.84 -4.97
N ILE A 245 16.15 -3.21 -4.03
CA ILE A 245 15.66 -3.02 -2.67
C ILE A 245 14.62 -1.91 -2.66
N VAL A 246 13.40 -2.21 -2.20
CA VAL A 246 12.34 -1.21 -2.00
C VAL A 246 12.77 -0.24 -0.91
N ARG A 247 12.85 1.05 -1.26
CA ARG A 247 13.28 2.15 -0.37
C ARG A 247 12.11 2.91 0.24
N ASP A 248 10.92 2.83 -0.35
CA ASP A 248 9.69 3.37 0.22
C ASP A 248 9.38 2.69 1.55
N PRO A 249 9.45 3.40 2.71
CA PRO A 249 9.30 2.77 4.01
C PRO A 249 7.89 2.18 4.24
N VAL A 250 6.86 2.82 3.67
CA VAL A 250 5.46 2.37 3.84
C VAL A 250 5.24 1.10 3.02
N LEU A 251 5.71 1.11 1.76
CA LEU A 251 5.61 -0.05 0.88
C LEU A 251 6.45 -1.22 1.39
N ALA A 252 7.68 -0.98 1.83
CA ALA A 252 8.55 -2.02 2.41
C ALA A 252 7.88 -2.68 3.62
N ARG A 253 7.30 -1.87 4.52
CA ARG A 253 6.58 -2.38 5.71
C ARG A 253 5.37 -3.24 5.33
N ALA A 254 4.62 -2.84 4.30
CA ALA A 254 3.48 -3.61 3.81
C ALA A 254 3.92 -4.95 3.20
N LEU A 255 5.00 -4.95 2.41
CA LEU A 255 5.59 -6.17 1.84
C LEU A 255 6.02 -7.14 2.94
N ASP A 256 6.75 -6.66 3.97
CA ASP A 256 7.20 -7.48 5.08
C ASP A 256 6.03 -8.09 5.86
N LEU A 257 4.98 -7.29 6.12
CA LEU A 257 3.76 -7.75 6.79
C LEU A 257 3.07 -8.87 6.01
N LEU A 258 2.84 -8.66 4.71
CA LEU A 258 2.12 -9.64 3.89
C LEU A 258 2.91 -10.95 3.73
N ARG A 259 4.24 -10.88 3.62
CA ARG A 259 5.10 -12.06 3.61
C ARG A 259 5.07 -12.80 4.92
N GLY A 260 5.17 -12.09 6.05
CA GLY A 260 5.03 -12.68 7.37
C GLY A 260 3.70 -13.43 7.54
N LEU A 261 2.60 -12.83 7.07
CA LEU A 261 1.27 -13.46 7.09
C LEU A 261 1.19 -14.69 6.17
N ALA A 262 1.84 -14.67 5.01
CA ALA A 262 1.88 -15.80 4.09
C ALA A 262 2.60 -17.01 4.70
N LEU A 263 3.66 -16.79 5.48
CA LEU A 263 4.40 -17.86 6.19
C LEU A 263 3.58 -18.49 7.32
N VAL A 264 2.75 -17.73 8.01
CA VAL A 264 1.96 -18.22 9.17
C VAL A 264 0.67 -18.93 8.72
N ARG A 265 0.06 -18.54 7.58
CA ARG A 265 -1.19 -19.13 7.10
C ARG A 265 -1.20 -20.66 6.91
N PRO A 266 -0.18 -21.31 6.37
CA PRO A 266 -0.19 -22.77 6.25
C PRO A 266 -0.19 -23.49 7.59
N MET A 267 0.33 -22.87 8.67
CA MET A 267 0.33 -23.47 10.02
C MET A 267 -1.06 -23.49 10.69
N ILE A 268 -1.99 -22.63 10.26
CA ILE A 268 -3.34 -22.53 10.85
C ILE A 268 -4.35 -23.44 10.14
N ARG A 269 -4.02 -23.96 8.95
CA ARG A 269 -4.87 -24.84 8.17
C ARG A 269 -4.66 -26.35 8.39
N SER A 270 -3.67 -26.74 9.18
CA SER A 270 -3.43 -28.11 9.66
C SER A 270 -3.98 -28.29 11.08
#